data_869028c80f55686581bf5657e99646ef
#
_entry.id   869028c80f55686581bf5657e99646ef
#
_cell.length_a   1.000
_cell.length_b   1.000
_cell.length_c   1.000
_cell.angle_alpha   90.00
_cell.angle_beta   90.00
_cell.angle_gamma   90.00
#
_symmetry.space_group_name_H-M   'P 1'
#
loop_
_entity.id
_entity.type
_entity.pdbx_description
1 polymer ?
#
loop_
_entity_poly.entity_id
_entity_poly.type
_entity_poly.pdbx_seq_one_letter_code
_entity_poly.pdbx_strand_id
1 'polypeptide(L)'
;SQVRVNGNKVKHKQTEAKVRVSLPASVAANTRFAIEIDYSGKPAPRKTRWGRIGWEELEDGSIVASQPTGAPTWFPCNDHPAQKSRYRISVTTEKEYHVVANGVPAGSVSRGGDRTWESYQAIPAATYLATVQIGAYVSEEIDLGGVPGSLHYPHKLKARVHHDFAGLPQMVATFSELFGPYPLTKYAVVITADTLEIPIEAQGMATFGENHADGERGSERLIAHELAHQWFGNSVGVAGWRHIWLNEG
;
A
#
# COMPACT_ATOMS: atom_id res chain seq x y z
N SER A 1 18.33 15.10 6.92
CA SER A 1 17.31 15.48 5.92
C SER A 1 17.65 16.83 5.28
N GLN A 2 17.26 17.03 4.04
CA GLN A 2 17.31 18.29 3.32
C GLN A 2 15.91 18.60 2.79
N VAL A 3 15.49 19.87 2.88
CA VAL A 3 14.17 20.30 2.40
C VAL A 3 14.32 21.43 1.39
N ARG A 4 13.59 21.31 0.27
CA ARG A 4 13.48 22.37 -0.74
C ARG A 4 12.00 22.72 -0.93
N VAL A 5 11.75 23.98 -1.24
CA VAL A 5 10.44 24.46 -1.69
C VAL A 5 10.61 25.11 -3.06
N ASN A 6 9.91 24.63 -4.06
CA ASN A 6 10.07 25.02 -5.46
C ASN A 6 11.53 24.99 -5.92
N GLY A 7 12.27 23.91 -5.55
CA GLY A 7 13.68 23.71 -5.88
C GLY A 7 14.69 24.46 -4.97
N ASN A 8 14.24 25.44 -4.18
CA ASN A 8 15.13 26.25 -3.32
C ASN A 8 15.24 25.66 -1.91
N LYS A 9 16.45 25.54 -1.38
CA LYS A 9 16.70 25.10 0.00
C LYS A 9 16.02 26.04 0.99
N VAL A 10 15.36 25.45 1.99
CA VAL A 10 14.64 26.21 3.03
C VAL A 10 15.04 25.73 4.42
N LYS A 11 14.87 26.61 5.41
CA LYS A 11 15.04 26.23 6.82
C LYS A 11 13.92 25.27 7.23
N HIS A 12 14.30 24.23 7.94
CA HIS A 12 13.35 23.29 8.52
C HIS A 12 13.81 22.85 9.91
N LYS A 13 12.87 22.36 10.69
CA LYS A 13 13.15 21.74 11.99
C LYS A 13 12.45 20.38 12.01
N GLN A 14 13.25 19.35 12.27
CA GLN A 14 12.75 17.99 12.44
C GLN A 14 12.66 17.65 13.93
N THR A 15 11.57 17.03 14.32
CA THR A 15 11.38 16.35 15.59
C THR A 15 11.02 14.91 15.31
N GLU A 16 10.92 14.05 16.33
CA GLU A 16 10.49 12.67 16.17
C GLU A 16 9.16 12.54 15.42
N ALA A 17 8.21 13.44 15.65
CA ALA A 17 6.85 13.36 15.13
C ALA A 17 6.57 14.31 13.94
N LYS A 18 7.41 15.31 13.66
CA LYS A 18 7.08 16.37 12.70
C LYS A 18 8.31 16.95 12.00
N VAL A 19 8.12 17.26 10.72
CA VAL A 19 9.00 18.16 9.97
C VAL A 19 8.28 19.51 9.80
N ARG A 20 8.83 20.57 10.36
CA ARG A 20 8.35 21.94 10.19
C ARG A 20 9.17 22.64 9.14
N VAL A 21 8.54 23.09 8.08
CA VAL A 21 9.19 23.75 6.94
C VAL A 21 8.86 25.24 6.97
N SER A 22 9.88 26.09 6.89
CA SER A 22 9.70 27.54 6.77
C SER A 22 9.44 27.87 5.31
N LEU A 23 8.20 28.24 4.98
CA LEU A 23 7.85 28.65 3.62
C LEU A 23 8.45 30.03 3.29
N PRO A 24 9.04 30.20 2.10
CA PRO A 24 9.49 31.52 1.63
C PRO A 24 8.32 32.52 1.48
N ALA A 25 8.57 33.80 1.66
CA ALA A 25 7.55 34.84 1.44
C ALA A 25 6.99 34.88 0.01
N SER A 26 7.71 34.32 -0.96
CA SER A 26 7.27 34.16 -2.36
C SER A 26 6.17 33.12 -2.54
N VAL A 27 5.88 32.28 -1.53
CA VAL A 27 4.79 31.31 -1.56
C VAL A 27 3.52 32.02 -1.02
N ALA A 28 2.69 32.50 -1.92
CA ALA A 28 1.45 33.16 -1.54
C ALA A 28 0.40 32.15 -1.01
N ALA A 29 -0.54 32.67 -0.22
CA ALA A 29 -1.69 31.86 0.21
C ALA A 29 -2.50 31.36 -1.01
N ASN A 30 -3.05 30.15 -0.90
CA ASN A 30 -3.83 29.49 -1.94
C ASN A 30 -3.09 29.21 -3.26
N THR A 31 -1.75 29.17 -3.24
CA THR A 31 -0.94 28.76 -4.39
C THR A 31 -0.45 27.34 -4.24
N ARG A 32 -0.24 26.66 -5.37
CA ARG A 32 0.42 25.34 -5.39
C ARG A 32 1.94 25.54 -5.33
N PHE A 33 2.61 24.71 -4.57
CA PHE A 33 4.07 24.67 -4.51
C PHE A 33 4.55 23.22 -4.33
N ALA A 34 5.80 22.95 -4.69
CA ALA A 34 6.44 21.68 -4.49
C ALA A 34 7.27 21.70 -3.20
N ILE A 35 7.18 20.64 -2.41
CA ILE A 35 8.12 20.36 -1.32
C ILE A 35 8.89 19.11 -1.69
N GLU A 36 10.21 19.21 -1.64
CA GLU A 36 11.13 18.07 -1.80
C GLU A 36 11.79 17.81 -0.45
N ILE A 37 11.79 16.56 -0.03
CA ILE A 37 12.42 16.13 1.23
C ILE A 37 13.36 14.97 0.93
N ASP A 38 14.68 15.22 1.04
CA ASP A 38 15.68 14.15 0.99
C ASP A 38 15.88 13.64 2.43
N TYR A 39 15.71 12.35 2.63
CA TYR A 39 15.88 11.70 3.92
C TYR A 39 16.51 10.32 3.75
N SER A 40 17.14 9.85 4.82
CA SER A 40 17.72 8.52 4.89
C SER A 40 17.56 7.97 6.30
N GLY A 41 17.59 6.66 6.42
CA GLY A 41 17.48 5.96 7.68
C GLY A 41 17.10 4.50 7.45
N LYS A 42 16.95 3.77 8.53
CA LYS A 42 16.39 2.43 8.55
C LYS A 42 14.93 2.55 8.97
N PRO A 43 13.96 2.34 8.04
CA PRO A 43 12.57 2.36 8.42
C PRO A 43 12.29 1.21 9.41
N ALA A 44 11.41 1.47 10.36
CA ALA A 44 11.04 0.49 11.37
C ALA A 44 9.60 0.70 11.80
N PRO A 45 8.88 -0.37 12.18
CA PRO A 45 7.51 -0.24 12.59
C PRO A 45 7.37 0.56 13.87
N ARG A 46 6.28 1.31 13.98
CA ARG A 46 5.91 2.05 15.16
C ARG A 46 5.13 1.15 16.13
N LYS A 47 5.53 1.11 17.40
CA LYS A 47 4.78 0.39 18.44
C LYS A 47 3.56 1.20 18.85
N THR A 48 2.38 0.60 18.79
CA THR A 48 1.10 1.17 19.19
C THR A 48 0.34 0.23 20.13
N ARG A 49 -0.82 0.65 20.61
CA ARG A 49 -1.72 -0.22 21.38
C ARG A 49 -2.33 -1.36 20.55
N TRP A 50 -2.30 -1.25 19.23
CA TRP A 50 -2.80 -2.26 18.28
C TRP A 50 -1.68 -3.16 17.71
N GLY A 51 -0.47 -3.11 18.27
CA GLY A 51 0.68 -3.82 17.77
C GLY A 51 1.69 -2.90 17.07
N ARG A 52 2.49 -3.49 16.20
CA ARG A 52 3.50 -2.81 15.37
C ARG A 52 2.86 -2.47 14.03
N ILE A 53 3.00 -1.22 13.59
CA ILE A 53 2.42 -0.73 12.34
C ILE A 53 3.43 0.08 11.53
N GLY A 54 3.26 0.12 10.23
CA GLY A 54 4.11 0.82 9.27
C GLY A 54 5.04 -0.12 8.53
N TRP A 55 6.28 0.28 8.34
CA TRP A 55 7.29 -0.54 7.68
C TRP A 55 7.72 -1.71 8.55
N GLU A 56 7.63 -2.91 8.02
CA GLU A 56 8.02 -4.14 8.70
C GLU A 56 8.99 -4.95 7.83
N GLU A 57 10.10 -5.36 8.42
CA GLU A 57 11.03 -6.31 7.79
C GLU A 57 10.48 -7.73 8.02
N LEU A 58 10.41 -8.51 6.96
CA LEU A 58 10.12 -9.93 6.96
C LEU A 58 11.42 -10.75 7.03
N GLU A 59 11.32 -12.08 7.10
CA GLU A 59 12.51 -12.96 6.99
C GLU A 59 13.22 -12.73 5.65
N ASP A 60 12.45 -12.51 4.57
CA ASP A 60 12.99 -12.21 3.23
C ASP A 60 12.10 -11.16 2.54
N GLY A 61 12.48 -9.90 2.67
CA GLY A 61 11.74 -8.77 2.11
C GLY A 61 11.16 -7.82 3.15
N SER A 62 10.12 -7.08 2.76
CA SER A 62 9.47 -6.10 3.61
C SER A 62 8.02 -5.86 3.21
N ILE A 63 7.20 -5.47 4.17
CA ILE A 63 5.82 -5.02 3.95
C ILE A 63 5.58 -3.66 4.59
N VAL A 64 4.50 -3.01 4.18
CA VAL A 64 4.00 -1.80 4.83
C VAL A 64 2.55 -2.00 5.25
N ALA A 65 2.31 -1.97 6.56
CA ALA A 65 1.01 -2.06 7.20
C ALA A 65 0.73 -0.76 7.96
N SER A 66 0.15 0.23 7.31
CA SER A 66 0.14 1.61 7.83
C SER A 66 -1.10 2.01 8.63
N GLN A 67 -2.18 1.21 8.65
CA GLN A 67 -3.37 1.56 9.42
C GLN A 67 -3.10 1.45 10.94
N PRO A 68 -3.49 2.44 11.74
CA PRO A 68 -4.07 3.73 11.36
C PRO A 68 -3.04 4.86 11.14
N THR A 69 -1.81 4.77 11.66
CA THR A 69 -0.85 5.89 11.71
C THR A 69 0.59 5.46 11.40
N GLY A 70 0.77 4.45 10.57
CA GLY A 70 2.07 3.88 10.23
C GLY A 70 2.77 4.51 9.02
N ALA A 71 2.07 5.27 8.18
CA ALA A 71 2.67 5.87 6.99
C ALA A 71 3.93 6.71 7.25
N PRO A 72 4.03 7.49 8.35
CA PRO A 72 5.25 8.24 8.66
C PRO A 72 6.48 7.40 8.99
N THR A 73 6.36 6.07 9.11
CA THR A 73 7.51 5.19 9.36
C THR A 73 8.39 5.04 8.13
N TRP A 74 7.88 5.31 6.93
CA TRP A 74 8.62 5.12 5.69
C TRP A 74 8.66 6.37 4.78
N PHE A 75 7.72 7.31 4.89
CA PHE A 75 7.80 8.58 4.19
C PHE A 75 7.19 9.74 4.99
N PRO A 76 7.71 10.97 4.84
CA PRO A 76 7.13 12.15 5.48
C PRO A 76 5.81 12.52 4.79
N CYS A 77 4.74 12.57 5.57
CA CYS A 77 3.40 12.85 5.06
C CYS A 77 2.54 13.65 6.05
N ASN A 78 1.43 14.19 5.57
CA ASN A 78 0.34 14.66 6.43
C ASN A 78 -0.58 13.47 6.72
N ASP A 79 -0.27 12.75 7.82
CA ASP A 79 -0.91 11.48 8.16
C ASP A 79 -2.30 11.70 8.77
N HIS A 80 -3.28 11.89 7.89
CA HIS A 80 -4.68 12.11 8.27
C HIS A 80 -5.61 11.36 7.29
N PRO A 81 -6.57 10.55 7.75
CA PRO A 81 -7.37 9.67 6.91
C PRO A 81 -8.22 10.40 5.85
N ALA A 82 -8.65 11.64 6.12
CA ALA A 82 -9.39 12.45 5.15
C ALA A 82 -8.51 13.13 4.10
N GLN A 83 -7.18 13.09 4.23
CA GLN A 83 -6.26 13.71 3.28
C GLN A 83 -5.83 12.67 2.25
N LYS A 84 -6.43 12.75 1.06
CA LYS A 84 -6.14 11.83 -0.04
C LYS A 84 -5.24 12.49 -1.08
N SER A 85 -4.28 11.73 -1.59
CA SER A 85 -3.31 12.18 -2.61
C SER A 85 -3.14 11.13 -3.70
N ARG A 86 -2.68 11.53 -4.87
CA ARG A 86 -2.16 10.63 -5.89
C ARG A 86 -0.71 10.31 -5.56
N TYR A 87 -0.27 9.11 -5.94
CA TYR A 87 1.09 8.66 -5.66
C TYR A 87 1.78 8.22 -6.95
N ARG A 88 3.04 8.58 -7.08
CA ARG A 88 4.00 7.89 -7.93
C ARG A 88 5.04 7.31 -7.01
N ILE A 89 5.15 5.99 -7.01
CA ILE A 89 6.05 5.25 -6.14
C ILE A 89 7.12 4.63 -7.02
N SER A 90 8.38 4.90 -6.68
CA SER A 90 9.54 4.33 -7.34
C SER A 90 10.42 3.69 -6.28
N VAL A 91 10.70 2.40 -6.40
CA VAL A 91 11.48 1.62 -5.45
C VAL A 91 12.60 0.92 -6.20
N THR A 92 13.82 1.11 -5.72
CA THR A 92 15.00 0.39 -6.22
C THR A 92 15.44 -0.62 -5.17
N THR A 93 15.59 -1.86 -5.57
CA THR A 93 16.05 -2.96 -4.74
C THR A 93 16.90 -3.91 -5.57
N GLU A 94 17.51 -4.92 -4.95
CA GLU A 94 18.20 -5.99 -5.64
C GLU A 94 17.26 -6.67 -6.64
N LYS A 95 17.80 -7.11 -7.78
CA LYS A 95 17.01 -7.61 -8.93
C LYS A 95 16.21 -8.88 -8.62
N GLU A 96 16.57 -9.62 -7.59
CA GLU A 96 15.93 -10.85 -7.13
C GLU A 96 14.53 -10.56 -6.53
N TYR A 97 14.33 -9.34 -6.02
CA TYR A 97 13.07 -8.95 -5.42
C TYR A 97 12.10 -8.36 -6.45
N HIS A 98 10.84 -8.66 -6.25
CA HIS A 98 9.71 -8.03 -6.91
C HIS A 98 9.08 -7.00 -5.97
N VAL A 99 8.75 -5.83 -6.50
CA VAL A 99 8.09 -4.77 -5.74
C VAL A 99 6.66 -4.61 -6.23
N VAL A 100 5.71 -4.68 -5.30
CA VAL A 100 4.30 -4.38 -5.54
C VAL A 100 3.91 -3.16 -4.73
N ALA A 101 3.37 -2.15 -5.38
CA ALA A 101 2.92 -0.91 -4.73
C ALA A 101 1.55 -0.49 -5.28
N ASN A 102 0.91 0.47 -4.62
CA ASN A 102 -0.41 0.96 -5.05
C ASN A 102 -0.43 1.42 -6.50
N GLY A 103 -1.57 1.19 -7.13
CA GLY A 103 -1.86 1.67 -8.48
C GLY A 103 -1.41 0.73 -9.59
N VAL A 104 -1.32 1.27 -10.79
CA VAL A 104 -0.94 0.49 -11.98
C VAL A 104 0.57 0.49 -12.11
N PRO A 105 1.21 -0.68 -12.34
CA PRO A 105 2.63 -0.74 -12.66
C PRO A 105 2.96 0.11 -13.88
N ALA A 106 3.96 0.97 -13.78
CA ALA A 106 4.44 1.84 -14.86
C ALA A 106 5.72 1.30 -15.53
N GLY A 107 6.16 0.13 -15.11
CA GLY A 107 7.32 -0.56 -15.63
C GLY A 107 8.43 -0.77 -14.63
N SER A 108 9.51 -1.39 -15.08
CA SER A 108 10.73 -1.54 -14.29
C SER A 108 11.98 -1.41 -15.17
N VAL A 109 13.07 -0.93 -14.57
CA VAL A 109 14.36 -0.75 -15.24
C VAL A 109 15.45 -1.40 -14.41
N SER A 110 16.21 -2.32 -15.02
CA SER A 110 17.37 -2.95 -14.38
C SER A 110 18.65 -2.19 -14.68
N ARG A 111 19.48 -1.99 -13.66
CA ARG A 111 20.79 -1.35 -13.79
C ARG A 111 21.78 -1.99 -12.83
N GLY A 112 22.79 -2.68 -13.37
CA GLY A 112 23.73 -3.45 -12.54
C GLY A 112 23.05 -4.62 -11.85
N GLY A 113 23.22 -4.71 -10.53
CA GLY A 113 22.58 -5.70 -9.66
C GLY A 113 21.18 -5.33 -9.20
N ASP A 114 20.73 -4.10 -9.50
CA ASP A 114 19.50 -3.54 -8.99
C ASP A 114 18.39 -3.47 -10.04
N ARG A 115 17.16 -3.36 -9.57
CA ARG A 115 15.97 -3.06 -10.38
C ARG A 115 15.14 -1.97 -9.72
N THR A 116 14.76 -0.98 -10.51
CA THR A 116 13.81 0.07 -10.10
C THR A 116 12.44 -0.28 -10.64
N TRP A 117 11.46 -0.33 -9.77
CA TRP A 117 10.06 -0.56 -10.06
C TRP A 117 9.30 0.74 -9.94
N GLU A 118 8.38 1.02 -10.85
CA GLU A 118 7.53 2.21 -10.80
C GLU A 118 6.05 1.82 -10.82
N SER A 119 5.24 2.53 -10.03
CA SER A 119 3.78 2.43 -10.05
C SER A 119 3.14 3.82 -9.94
N TYR A 120 1.92 3.93 -10.44
CA TYR A 120 1.16 5.17 -10.42
C TYR A 120 -0.27 4.94 -9.91
N GLN A 121 -0.56 5.53 -8.76
CA GLN A 121 -1.88 5.57 -8.14
C GLN A 121 -2.60 6.86 -8.56
N ALA A 122 -3.44 6.75 -9.57
CA ALA A 122 -4.16 7.89 -10.14
C ALA A 122 -5.38 8.31 -9.31
N ILE A 123 -6.05 7.36 -8.67
CA ILE A 123 -7.18 7.62 -7.78
C ILE A 123 -6.63 8.01 -6.41
N PRO A 124 -7.02 9.19 -5.87
CA PRO A 124 -6.48 9.65 -4.59
C PRO A 124 -6.70 8.65 -3.46
N ALA A 125 -5.64 8.34 -2.71
CA ALA A 125 -5.62 7.44 -1.56
C ALA A 125 -5.19 8.17 -0.29
N ALA A 126 -5.72 7.75 0.86
CA ALA A 126 -5.23 8.21 2.15
C ALA A 126 -3.82 7.63 2.43
N THR A 127 -3.04 8.30 3.26
CA THR A 127 -1.66 7.91 3.55
C THR A 127 -1.57 6.51 4.17
N TYR A 128 -2.51 6.13 5.02
CA TYR A 128 -2.53 4.81 5.66
C TYR A 128 -2.79 3.66 4.68
N LEU A 129 -3.32 3.95 3.48
CA LEU A 129 -3.56 2.98 2.41
C LEU A 129 -2.43 2.95 1.38
N ALA A 130 -1.41 3.82 1.53
CA ALA A 130 -0.21 3.78 0.72
C ALA A 130 0.70 2.65 1.23
N THR A 131 1.10 1.76 0.33
CA THR A 131 1.83 0.56 0.69
C THR A 131 2.88 0.17 -0.35
N VAL A 132 3.88 -0.56 0.10
CA VAL A 132 4.92 -1.22 -0.71
C VAL A 132 5.16 -2.60 -0.13
N GLN A 133 5.15 -3.61 -0.99
CA GLN A 133 5.47 -5.00 -0.66
C GLN A 133 6.70 -5.41 -1.45
N ILE A 134 7.71 -5.94 -0.78
CA ILE A 134 8.98 -6.37 -1.38
C ILE A 134 9.20 -7.83 -1.00
N GLY A 135 9.42 -8.69 -1.98
CA GLY A 135 9.68 -10.11 -1.73
C GLY A 135 10.05 -10.86 -3.00
N ALA A 136 10.50 -12.09 -2.85
CA ALA A 136 10.80 -13.00 -3.96
C ALA A 136 9.50 -13.57 -4.58
N TYR A 137 8.69 -12.68 -5.17
CA TYR A 137 7.38 -13.03 -5.70
C TYR A 137 7.42 -13.48 -7.16
N VAL A 138 6.64 -14.53 -7.47
CA VAL A 138 6.09 -14.75 -8.81
C VAL A 138 4.91 -13.80 -8.98
N SER A 139 4.76 -13.23 -10.17
CA SER A 139 3.68 -12.30 -10.49
C SER A 139 2.86 -12.86 -11.65
N GLU A 140 1.56 -12.95 -11.47
CA GLU A 140 0.61 -13.41 -12.48
C GLU A 140 -0.54 -12.41 -12.62
N GLU A 141 -0.85 -12.01 -13.85
CA GLU A 141 -2.05 -11.22 -14.14
C GLU A 141 -3.27 -12.15 -14.19
N ILE A 142 -4.38 -11.68 -13.64
CA ILE A 142 -5.66 -12.38 -13.63
C ILE A 142 -6.79 -11.43 -14.05
N ASP A 143 -7.85 -11.98 -14.63
CA ASP A 143 -9.07 -11.24 -14.89
C ASP A 143 -10.09 -11.52 -13.78
N LEU A 144 -10.57 -10.46 -13.16
CA LEU A 144 -11.56 -10.51 -12.09
C LEU A 144 -12.97 -10.13 -12.62
N GLY A 145 -13.34 -10.64 -13.79
CA GLY A 145 -14.62 -10.34 -14.42
C GLY A 145 -14.64 -8.94 -15.05
N GLY A 146 -13.58 -8.58 -15.77
CA GLY A 146 -13.39 -7.29 -16.42
C GLY A 146 -12.66 -6.26 -15.54
N VAL A 147 -12.37 -6.59 -14.29
CA VAL A 147 -11.45 -5.81 -13.43
C VAL A 147 -10.06 -6.42 -13.53
N PRO A 148 -9.02 -5.67 -13.96
CA PRO A 148 -7.66 -6.16 -13.99
C PRO A 148 -7.20 -6.56 -12.58
N GLY A 149 -6.67 -7.77 -12.44
CA GLY A 149 -6.14 -8.28 -11.18
C GLY A 149 -4.73 -8.82 -11.32
N SER A 150 -4.05 -9.01 -10.20
CA SER A 150 -2.75 -9.70 -10.17
C SER A 150 -2.56 -10.46 -8.85
N LEU A 151 -1.88 -11.61 -8.94
CA LEU A 151 -1.43 -12.40 -7.80
C LEU A 151 0.09 -12.32 -7.71
N HIS A 152 0.61 -12.05 -6.51
CA HIS A 152 2.04 -12.00 -6.23
C HIS A 152 2.31 -12.88 -5.02
N TYR A 153 3.15 -13.90 -5.18
CA TYR A 153 3.34 -14.91 -4.15
C TYR A 153 4.69 -15.63 -4.28
N PRO A 154 5.24 -16.20 -3.21
CA PRO A 154 6.38 -17.11 -3.29
C PRO A 154 6.06 -18.35 -4.14
N HIS A 155 6.94 -18.75 -5.04
CA HIS A 155 6.70 -19.85 -5.98
C HIS A 155 6.21 -21.14 -5.29
N LYS A 156 6.70 -21.42 -4.09
CA LYS A 156 6.31 -22.61 -3.28
C LYS A 156 4.80 -22.65 -2.96
N LEU A 157 4.12 -21.49 -2.96
CA LEU A 157 2.71 -21.38 -2.60
C LEU A 157 1.74 -21.43 -3.80
N LYS A 158 2.26 -21.57 -5.03
CA LYS A 158 1.46 -21.48 -6.25
C LYS A 158 0.14 -22.26 -6.21
N ALA A 159 0.21 -23.57 -5.88
CA ALA A 159 -0.99 -24.42 -5.90
C ALA A 159 -2.04 -23.98 -4.86
N ARG A 160 -1.60 -23.61 -3.66
CA ARG A 160 -2.49 -23.12 -2.58
C ARG A 160 -3.14 -21.80 -2.96
N VAL A 161 -2.35 -20.86 -3.46
CA VAL A 161 -2.85 -19.52 -3.89
C VAL A 161 -3.89 -19.65 -4.98
N HIS A 162 -3.63 -20.45 -6.01
CA HIS A 162 -4.61 -20.68 -7.08
C HIS A 162 -5.88 -21.35 -6.59
N HIS A 163 -5.81 -22.24 -5.60
CA HIS A 163 -6.96 -22.89 -5.02
C HIS A 163 -7.78 -21.94 -4.14
N ASP A 164 -7.11 -21.23 -3.22
CA ASP A 164 -7.78 -20.45 -2.19
C ASP A 164 -8.32 -19.12 -2.72
N PHE A 165 -7.64 -18.51 -3.69
CA PHE A 165 -8.04 -17.24 -4.30
C PHE A 165 -8.86 -17.40 -5.59
N ALA A 166 -9.20 -18.62 -5.98
CA ALA A 166 -10.01 -18.90 -7.18
C ALA A 166 -11.39 -18.24 -7.17
N GLY A 167 -11.94 -17.94 -5.98
CA GLY A 167 -13.24 -17.28 -5.80
C GLY A 167 -13.26 -15.78 -6.07
N LEU A 168 -12.11 -15.11 -6.23
CA LEU A 168 -12.02 -13.67 -6.38
C LEU A 168 -12.90 -13.08 -7.51
N PRO A 169 -12.95 -13.65 -8.73
CA PRO A 169 -13.83 -13.12 -9.78
C PRO A 169 -15.32 -13.11 -9.37
N GLN A 170 -15.76 -14.17 -8.70
CA GLN A 170 -17.13 -14.25 -8.21
C GLN A 170 -17.39 -13.25 -7.08
N MET A 171 -16.44 -13.04 -6.18
CA MET A 171 -16.55 -12.05 -5.10
C MET A 171 -16.64 -10.62 -5.68
N VAL A 172 -15.80 -10.29 -6.68
CA VAL A 172 -15.84 -8.99 -7.38
C VAL A 172 -17.20 -8.79 -8.06
N ALA A 173 -17.72 -9.80 -8.75
CA ALA A 173 -19.03 -9.73 -9.39
C ALA A 173 -20.15 -9.50 -8.37
N THR A 174 -20.16 -10.27 -7.27
CA THR A 174 -21.17 -10.16 -6.20
C THR A 174 -21.13 -8.79 -5.53
N PHE A 175 -19.94 -8.30 -5.17
CA PHE A 175 -19.81 -6.99 -4.54
C PHE A 175 -20.10 -5.84 -5.51
N SER A 176 -19.80 -6.00 -6.80
CA SER A 176 -20.19 -5.03 -7.82
C SER A 176 -21.69 -4.94 -8.02
N GLU A 177 -22.41 -6.04 -7.89
CA GLU A 177 -23.87 -6.07 -7.91
C GLU A 177 -24.47 -5.38 -6.67
N LEU A 178 -23.91 -5.64 -5.49
CA LEU A 178 -24.41 -5.13 -4.21
C LEU A 178 -24.06 -3.66 -3.96
N PHE A 179 -22.84 -3.26 -4.31
CA PHE A 179 -22.26 -1.96 -3.90
C PHE A 179 -21.95 -1.04 -5.09
N GLY A 180 -22.21 -1.48 -6.31
CA GLY A 180 -21.85 -0.76 -7.53
C GLY A 180 -20.50 -1.18 -8.11
N PRO A 181 -20.15 -0.70 -9.30
CA PRO A 181 -18.94 -1.12 -10.02
C PRO A 181 -17.66 -1.01 -9.15
N TYR A 182 -16.71 -1.90 -9.41
CA TYR A 182 -15.41 -1.86 -8.72
C TYR A 182 -14.80 -0.46 -8.85
N PRO A 183 -14.46 0.21 -7.72
CA PRO A 183 -14.21 1.65 -7.74
C PRO A 183 -12.78 2.05 -8.12
N LEU A 184 -11.87 1.07 -8.28
CA LEU A 184 -10.46 1.32 -8.52
C LEU A 184 -10.01 0.76 -9.87
N THR A 185 -8.75 1.01 -10.27
CA THR A 185 -8.25 0.62 -11.59
C THR A 185 -7.82 -0.83 -11.70
N LYS A 186 -7.42 -1.47 -10.59
CA LYS A 186 -6.99 -2.87 -10.50
C LYS A 186 -7.08 -3.36 -9.06
N TYR A 187 -7.02 -4.67 -8.88
CA TYR A 187 -6.87 -5.30 -7.57
C TYR A 187 -5.68 -6.26 -7.57
N ALA A 188 -4.73 -6.02 -6.68
CA ALA A 188 -3.57 -6.89 -6.49
C ALA A 188 -3.71 -7.68 -5.17
N VAL A 189 -3.36 -8.94 -5.19
CA VAL A 189 -3.21 -9.76 -4.00
C VAL A 189 -1.74 -10.13 -3.85
N VAL A 190 -1.19 -9.85 -2.68
CA VAL A 190 0.19 -10.24 -2.32
C VAL A 190 0.13 -11.24 -1.19
N ILE A 191 0.84 -12.35 -1.34
CA ILE A 191 1.02 -13.36 -0.30
C ILE A 191 2.49 -13.36 0.09
N THR A 192 2.81 -13.10 1.36
CA THR A 192 4.18 -13.12 1.87
C THR A 192 4.68 -14.54 2.10
N ALA A 193 5.99 -14.70 2.24
CA ALA A 193 6.59 -15.98 2.66
C ALA A 193 6.46 -16.21 4.17
N ASP A 194 6.12 -15.16 4.91
CA ASP A 194 5.93 -15.14 6.36
C ASP A 194 4.47 -15.29 6.75
N THR A 195 4.21 -15.73 7.95
CA THR A 195 2.88 -15.68 8.56
C THR A 195 2.55 -14.25 8.98
N LEU A 196 1.32 -13.81 8.72
CA LEU A 196 0.77 -12.56 9.24
C LEU A 196 -0.36 -12.85 10.23
N GLU A 197 -0.45 -12.07 11.30
CA GLU A 197 -1.51 -12.21 12.30
C GLU A 197 -2.89 -11.95 11.66
N ILE A 198 -2.97 -10.92 10.82
CA ILE A 198 -4.16 -10.55 10.04
C ILE A 198 -3.74 -10.16 8.62
N PRO A 199 -4.61 -10.29 7.63
CA PRO A 199 -4.43 -9.64 6.33
C PRO A 199 -4.38 -8.11 6.46
N ILE A 200 -3.94 -7.43 5.41
CA ILE A 200 -3.75 -5.99 5.41
C ILE A 200 -4.38 -5.43 4.15
N GLU A 201 -5.39 -4.57 4.32
CA GLU A 201 -5.98 -3.84 3.23
C GLU A 201 -5.11 -2.66 2.80
N ALA A 202 -5.13 -2.37 1.51
CA ALA A 202 -4.58 -1.16 0.92
C ALA A 202 -5.39 -0.77 -0.32
N GLN A 203 -5.27 0.47 -0.78
CA GLN A 203 -6.05 0.89 -1.95
C GLN A 203 -5.61 0.17 -3.21
N GLY A 204 -6.50 -0.67 -3.77
CA GLY A 204 -6.24 -1.50 -4.93
C GLY A 204 -5.38 -2.74 -4.64
N MET A 205 -5.23 -3.12 -3.37
CA MET A 205 -4.38 -4.24 -2.97
C MET A 205 -4.82 -4.82 -1.62
N ALA A 206 -4.56 -6.11 -1.42
CA ALA A 206 -4.53 -6.73 -0.09
C ALA A 206 -3.30 -7.61 0.06
N THR A 207 -2.77 -7.70 1.28
CA THR A 207 -1.60 -8.50 1.61
C THR A 207 -1.98 -9.56 2.64
N PHE A 208 -1.61 -10.80 2.35
CA PHE A 208 -1.87 -11.98 3.18
C PHE A 208 -0.56 -12.65 3.57
N GLY A 209 -0.51 -13.29 4.72
CA GLY A 209 0.59 -14.19 5.08
C GLY A 209 0.43 -15.56 4.43
N GLU A 210 1.50 -16.37 4.39
CA GLU A 210 1.45 -17.74 3.88
C GLU A 210 0.44 -18.63 4.62
N ASN A 211 0.15 -18.31 5.89
CA ASN A 211 -0.86 -18.97 6.71
C ASN A 211 -2.31 -18.76 6.23
N HIS A 212 -2.55 -17.75 5.41
CA HIS A 212 -3.88 -17.50 4.81
C HIS A 212 -4.05 -18.21 3.46
N ALA A 213 -3.01 -18.84 2.94
CA ALA A 213 -3.04 -19.68 1.75
C ALA A 213 -2.77 -21.14 2.15
N ASP A 214 -3.73 -21.74 2.85
CA ASP A 214 -3.63 -23.09 3.44
C ASP A 214 -3.89 -24.23 2.43
N GLY A 215 -4.50 -23.91 1.29
CA GLY A 215 -4.92 -24.86 0.27
C GLY A 215 -6.28 -25.51 0.55
N GLU A 216 -7.02 -25.01 1.55
CA GLU A 216 -8.32 -25.56 2.00
C GLU A 216 -9.44 -24.49 2.02
N ARG A 217 -9.12 -23.25 1.55
CA ARG A 217 -10.02 -22.07 1.60
C ARG A 217 -10.42 -21.65 3.02
N GLY A 218 -9.58 -21.94 4.01
CA GLY A 218 -9.86 -21.58 5.40
C GLY A 218 -9.97 -20.07 5.64
N SER A 219 -9.34 -19.25 4.78
CA SER A 219 -9.34 -17.80 4.86
C SER A 219 -10.32 -17.10 3.89
N GLU A 220 -11.26 -17.81 3.26
CA GLU A 220 -12.14 -17.24 2.24
C GLU A 220 -12.94 -16.03 2.74
N ARG A 221 -13.39 -16.05 4.02
CA ARG A 221 -14.04 -14.90 4.65
C ARG A 221 -13.11 -13.68 4.74
N LEU A 222 -11.84 -13.89 5.06
CA LEU A 222 -10.86 -12.80 5.11
C LEU A 222 -10.55 -12.25 3.72
N ILE A 223 -10.45 -13.12 2.71
CA ILE A 223 -10.25 -12.69 1.31
C ILE A 223 -11.42 -11.81 0.85
N ALA A 224 -12.66 -12.18 1.19
CA ALA A 224 -13.83 -11.37 0.89
C ALA A 224 -13.84 -10.04 1.67
N HIS A 225 -13.41 -10.05 2.94
CA HIS A 225 -13.31 -8.86 3.78
C HIS A 225 -12.31 -7.84 3.20
N GLU A 226 -11.08 -8.25 2.88
CA GLU A 226 -10.08 -7.38 2.27
C GLU A 226 -10.50 -6.83 0.90
N LEU A 227 -11.25 -7.62 0.13
CA LEU A 227 -11.82 -7.14 -1.12
C LEU A 227 -12.93 -6.11 -0.88
N ALA A 228 -13.80 -6.30 0.11
CA ALA A 228 -14.89 -5.37 0.43
C ALA A 228 -14.37 -3.99 0.83
N HIS A 229 -13.20 -3.93 1.46
CA HIS A 229 -12.52 -2.67 1.77
C HIS A 229 -12.30 -1.78 0.55
N GLN A 230 -12.23 -2.33 -0.67
CA GLN A 230 -12.04 -1.53 -1.88
C GLN A 230 -13.18 -0.54 -2.10
N TRP A 231 -14.41 -0.89 -1.70
CA TRP A 231 -15.58 0.00 -1.67
C TRP A 231 -15.62 0.80 -0.37
N PHE A 232 -15.56 0.11 0.80
CA PHE A 232 -15.69 0.71 2.14
C PHE A 232 -14.35 0.69 2.86
N GLY A 233 -13.79 1.87 3.13
CA GLY A 233 -12.46 2.05 3.69
C GLY A 233 -11.52 2.70 2.69
N ASN A 234 -11.40 2.16 1.47
CA ASN A 234 -10.45 2.62 0.49
C ASN A 234 -11.06 3.67 -0.46
N SER A 235 -12.11 3.34 -1.19
CA SER A 235 -12.80 4.31 -2.04
C SER A 235 -13.59 5.32 -1.20
N VAL A 236 -14.50 4.86 -0.38
CA VAL A 236 -15.20 5.66 0.63
C VAL A 236 -14.44 5.49 1.95
N GLY A 237 -13.69 6.50 2.35
CA GLY A 237 -12.89 6.47 3.58
C GLY A 237 -13.47 7.35 4.68
N VAL A 238 -12.93 7.22 5.89
CA VAL A 238 -13.38 7.96 7.07
C VAL A 238 -12.79 9.37 7.13
N ALA A 239 -13.58 10.32 7.64
CA ALA A 239 -13.11 11.67 7.91
C ALA A 239 -12.24 11.77 9.19
N GLY A 240 -12.25 10.76 10.01
CA GLY A 240 -11.44 10.68 11.24
C GLY A 240 -11.57 9.31 11.89
N TRP A 241 -10.54 8.88 12.61
CA TRP A 241 -10.41 7.54 13.18
C TRP A 241 -11.53 7.13 14.16
N ARG A 242 -12.24 8.06 14.75
CA ARG A 242 -13.44 7.76 15.57
C ARG A 242 -14.58 7.10 14.79
N HIS A 243 -14.52 7.15 13.46
CA HIS A 243 -15.52 6.57 12.55
C HIS A 243 -15.04 5.30 11.85
N ILE A 244 -13.95 4.68 12.33
CA ILE A 244 -13.35 3.49 11.73
C ILE A 244 -14.33 2.31 11.60
N TRP A 245 -15.35 2.27 12.44
CA TRP A 245 -16.43 1.28 12.36
C TRP A 245 -17.17 1.28 10.99
N LEU A 246 -17.10 2.37 10.22
CA LEU A 246 -17.62 2.43 8.85
C LEU A 246 -16.79 1.63 7.86
N ASN A 247 -15.53 1.34 8.19
CA ASN A 247 -14.66 0.50 7.38
C ASN A 247 -14.76 -0.97 7.80
N GLU A 248 -14.87 -1.23 9.11
CA GLU A 248 -14.68 -2.56 9.71
C GLU A 248 -16.00 -3.23 10.15
N GLY A 249 -17.11 -2.50 10.09
CA GLY A 249 -18.42 -2.96 10.53
C GLY A 249 -19.22 -3.79 9.52
#